data_febb0fe4ea4a607251c8d3710b19de10
#
_entry.id   febb0fe4ea4a607251c8d3710b19de10
#
_cell.length_a   1.000
_cell.length_b   1.000
_cell.length_c   1.000
_cell.angle_alpha   90.00
_cell.angle_beta   90.00
_cell.angle_gamma   90.00
#
_symmetry.space_group_name_H-M   'P 1'
#
loop_
_entity.id
_entity.type
_entity.pdbx_description
1 polymer ?
#
loop_
_entity_poly.entity_id
_entity_poly.type
_entity_poly.pdbx_seq_one_letter_code
_entity_poly.pdbx_strand_id
1 'polypeptide(L)'
;MLKPLPDQRWDFVTAAHLLNRAGFGGPPAEIERLVALGPDKAVASLLDYEKIPDPTPDPSWAKPDPERRAKFEALRKASEEERRRLLQEERRIQREQLLELRGWWLQRMAKGPRPFQEKMVLFWHGHFATSIEKVRDPYLMWRQNELFRRLATDQWLRLLVEVAKDPAMLIWLDQAQSRKQHPNENFAREVMELFALGEGHYTEKDVTEAARAFTGWSYDRFEQKFVERPFLHDDGVKTVLGKTGNLNGYDVLAQIVAQPQAARFITAKLWTFFAGQPPSEPLNTALAAVFRQHGDRFKPFLRVMFRCEEFYDPALIRSQVKSPVQWLVGTVRVLETDLPPAPVCNAILRQLGQELFAPPNVKGWDGGLTWITTNTLLLRYNLAAALVFGDLSALGDVGRRDNPPAARRLANRLRQRRPWSVDRTRILTPEERRDRDALIAALAKRLLQSELKDKQKAALREYLDSQGALDDQDILGAIRLLMSTPEYQLA
;
A
#
# COMPACT_ATOMS: atom_id res chain seq x y z
N MET A 1 -25.28 4.14 -15.54
CA MET A 1 -23.96 3.78 -15.02
C MET A 1 -24.09 3.28 -13.59
N LEU A 2 -23.09 2.55 -13.12
CA LEU A 2 -22.99 1.96 -11.78
C LEU A 2 -24.14 0.99 -11.45
N LYS A 3 -24.64 0.25 -12.45
CA LYS A 3 -25.58 -0.84 -12.23
C LYS A 3 -24.85 -2.00 -11.54
N PRO A 4 -25.51 -2.69 -10.62
CA PRO A 4 -24.94 -3.89 -10.01
C PRO A 4 -24.61 -4.97 -11.04
N LEU A 5 -23.46 -5.63 -10.91
CA LEU A 5 -23.12 -6.79 -11.71
C LEU A 5 -24.21 -7.86 -11.57
N PRO A 6 -24.81 -8.39 -12.64
CA PRO A 6 -25.76 -9.48 -12.58
C PRO A 6 -25.16 -10.72 -11.94
N ASP A 7 -25.94 -11.45 -11.13
CA ASP A 7 -25.46 -12.65 -10.41
C ASP A 7 -24.97 -13.75 -11.36
N GLN A 8 -25.55 -13.83 -12.58
CA GLN A 8 -25.12 -14.78 -13.62
C GLN A 8 -23.71 -14.53 -14.14
N ARG A 9 -23.18 -13.31 -13.97
CA ARG A 9 -21.79 -12.95 -14.32
C ARG A 9 -20.81 -13.11 -13.17
N TRP A 10 -21.30 -13.56 -11.99
CA TRP A 10 -20.46 -13.80 -10.83
C TRP A 10 -19.89 -15.21 -10.87
N ASP A 11 -18.62 -15.33 -11.19
CA ASP A 11 -17.90 -16.59 -11.36
C ASP A 11 -16.50 -16.54 -10.71
N PHE A 12 -15.69 -17.55 -10.97
CA PHE A 12 -14.32 -17.63 -10.46
C PHE A 12 -13.45 -16.45 -10.92
N VAL A 13 -13.60 -16.01 -12.18
CA VAL A 13 -12.78 -14.94 -12.76
C VAL A 13 -13.13 -13.58 -12.13
N THR A 14 -14.41 -13.28 -12.00
CA THR A 14 -14.90 -12.03 -11.39
C THR A 14 -14.62 -11.99 -9.89
N ALA A 15 -14.75 -13.10 -9.18
CA ALA A 15 -14.38 -13.20 -7.76
C ALA A 15 -12.87 -13.07 -7.55
N ALA A 16 -12.05 -13.65 -8.43
CA ALA A 16 -10.60 -13.46 -8.43
C ALA A 16 -10.21 -12.00 -8.69
N HIS A 17 -10.89 -11.36 -9.66
CA HIS A 17 -10.69 -9.94 -9.92
C HIS A 17 -10.95 -9.09 -8.67
N LEU A 18 -12.09 -9.28 -8.00
CA LEU A 18 -12.38 -8.59 -6.74
C LEU A 18 -11.28 -8.83 -5.69
N LEU A 19 -10.87 -10.08 -5.48
CA LEU A 19 -9.87 -10.43 -4.46
C LEU A 19 -8.48 -9.84 -4.76
N ASN A 20 -8.10 -9.78 -6.03
CA ASN A 20 -6.83 -9.18 -6.45
C ASN A 20 -6.82 -7.66 -6.28
N ARG A 21 -7.94 -7.01 -6.61
CA ARG A 21 -8.07 -5.55 -6.61
C ARG A 21 -8.35 -5.01 -5.22
N ALA A 22 -9.33 -5.55 -4.52
CA ALA A 22 -9.71 -5.13 -3.17
C ALA A 22 -8.85 -5.77 -2.05
N GLY A 23 -8.02 -6.77 -2.40
CA GLY A 23 -7.06 -7.40 -1.50
C GLY A 23 -5.68 -7.52 -2.15
N PHE A 24 -5.01 -8.62 -1.86
CA PHE A 24 -3.69 -8.95 -2.41
C PHE A 24 -3.70 -10.28 -3.19
N GLY A 25 -4.86 -10.72 -3.66
CA GLY A 25 -5.05 -12.05 -4.23
C GLY A 25 -5.12 -13.14 -3.15
N GLY A 26 -5.25 -14.38 -3.58
CA GLY A 26 -5.32 -15.52 -2.68
C GLY A 26 -5.36 -16.86 -3.42
N PRO A 27 -5.33 -17.99 -2.71
CA PRO A 27 -5.43 -19.33 -3.29
C PRO A 27 -6.83 -19.58 -3.89
N PRO A 28 -6.98 -20.58 -4.77
CA PRO A 28 -8.26 -20.93 -5.39
C PRO A 28 -9.40 -21.12 -4.39
N ALA A 29 -9.14 -21.75 -3.24
CA ALA A 29 -10.15 -21.98 -2.22
C ALA A 29 -10.74 -20.68 -1.64
N GLU A 30 -9.94 -19.60 -1.52
CA GLU A 30 -10.44 -18.30 -1.07
C GLU A 30 -11.33 -17.65 -2.15
N ILE A 31 -10.98 -17.81 -3.43
CA ILE A 31 -11.78 -17.32 -4.56
C ILE A 31 -13.10 -18.09 -4.64
N GLU A 32 -13.07 -19.43 -4.54
CA GLU A 32 -14.26 -20.29 -4.56
C GLU A 32 -15.22 -19.98 -3.40
N ARG A 33 -14.66 -19.64 -2.22
CA ARG A 33 -15.46 -19.14 -1.10
C ARG A 33 -16.21 -17.85 -1.46
N LEU A 34 -15.55 -16.91 -2.16
CA LEU A 34 -16.22 -15.68 -2.62
C LEU A 34 -17.27 -15.97 -3.68
N VAL A 35 -17.04 -16.91 -4.60
CA VAL A 35 -18.05 -17.36 -5.58
C VAL A 35 -19.29 -17.87 -4.86
N ALA A 36 -19.10 -18.77 -3.89
CA ALA A 36 -20.20 -19.35 -3.12
C ALA A 36 -21.02 -18.34 -2.30
N LEU A 37 -20.40 -17.24 -1.87
CA LEU A 37 -21.08 -16.15 -1.16
C LEU A 37 -22.01 -15.33 -2.06
N GLY A 38 -21.79 -15.33 -3.36
CA GLY A 38 -22.41 -14.38 -4.28
C GLY A 38 -21.83 -12.96 -4.17
N PRO A 39 -22.06 -12.09 -5.16
CA PRO A 39 -21.35 -10.82 -5.28
C PRO A 39 -21.57 -9.86 -4.11
N ASP A 40 -22.79 -9.74 -3.60
CA ASP A 40 -23.11 -8.82 -2.50
C ASP A 40 -22.42 -9.21 -1.19
N LYS A 41 -22.49 -10.48 -0.81
CA LYS A 41 -21.85 -10.99 0.41
C LYS A 41 -20.32 -11.05 0.26
N ALA A 42 -19.81 -11.31 -0.94
CA ALA A 42 -18.39 -11.29 -1.22
C ALA A 42 -17.82 -9.87 -1.01
N VAL A 43 -18.44 -8.85 -1.58
CA VAL A 43 -18.06 -7.43 -1.34
C VAL A 43 -18.22 -7.08 0.14
N ALA A 44 -19.32 -7.46 0.79
CA ALA A 44 -19.54 -7.19 2.21
C ALA A 44 -18.47 -7.86 3.09
N SER A 45 -18.04 -9.09 2.76
CA SER A 45 -17.02 -9.82 3.54
C SER A 45 -15.65 -9.13 3.55
N LEU A 46 -15.34 -8.33 2.52
CA LEU A 46 -14.12 -7.53 2.45
C LEU A 46 -14.30 -6.17 3.15
N LEU A 47 -15.42 -5.48 2.88
CA LEU A 47 -15.67 -4.12 3.34
C LEU A 47 -16.02 -4.02 4.84
N ASP A 48 -16.65 -5.04 5.40
CA ASP A 48 -17.08 -5.07 6.80
C ASP A 48 -15.99 -5.66 7.71
N TYR A 49 -14.73 -5.36 7.42
CA TYR A 49 -13.55 -5.87 8.10
C TYR A 49 -13.53 -5.56 9.60
N GLU A 50 -14.23 -4.55 10.08
CA GLU A 50 -14.30 -4.22 11.51
C GLU A 50 -14.98 -5.34 12.32
N LYS A 51 -15.82 -6.14 11.67
CA LYS A 51 -16.46 -7.33 12.28
C LYS A 51 -15.49 -8.49 12.49
N ILE A 52 -14.32 -8.44 11.87
CA ILE A 52 -13.29 -9.48 11.94
C ILE A 52 -12.27 -9.09 13.02
N PRO A 53 -12.08 -9.88 14.10
CA PRO A 53 -11.03 -9.61 15.07
C PRO A 53 -9.64 -9.59 14.41
N ASP A 54 -8.80 -8.66 14.82
CA ASP A 54 -7.41 -8.58 14.37
C ASP A 54 -6.48 -8.74 15.58
N PRO A 55 -5.90 -9.93 15.80
CA PRO A 55 -5.02 -10.21 16.92
C PRO A 55 -3.57 -9.80 16.68
N THR A 56 -3.25 -9.16 15.55
CA THR A 56 -1.86 -8.81 15.21
C THR A 56 -1.31 -7.80 16.21
N PRO A 57 -0.27 -8.15 16.99
CA PRO A 57 0.29 -7.21 17.96
C PRO A 57 1.03 -6.09 17.25
N ASP A 58 1.05 -4.92 17.89
CA ASP A 58 1.90 -3.82 17.46
C ASP A 58 3.38 -4.12 17.77
N PRO A 59 4.32 -3.49 17.05
CA PRO A 59 5.72 -3.54 17.42
C PRO A 59 5.93 -3.08 18.87
N SER A 60 6.79 -3.75 19.60
CA SER A 60 6.98 -3.53 21.05
C SER A 60 7.38 -2.09 21.42
N TRP A 61 8.05 -1.40 20.49
CA TRP A 61 8.48 -0.01 20.58
C TRP A 61 7.44 1.00 20.10
N ALA A 62 6.31 0.55 19.56
CA ALA A 62 5.24 1.39 19.02
C ALA A 62 4.41 2.08 20.12
N LYS A 63 5.09 2.84 20.94
CA LYS A 63 4.55 3.60 22.08
C LYS A 63 5.39 4.87 22.31
N PRO A 64 4.81 5.90 22.97
CA PRO A 64 5.58 7.08 23.33
C PRO A 64 6.82 6.72 24.15
N ASP A 65 7.97 7.33 23.81
CA ASP A 65 9.20 7.17 24.57
C ASP A 65 9.16 8.06 25.81
N PRO A 66 9.06 7.51 27.05
CA PRO A 66 8.99 8.29 28.27
C PRO A 66 10.28 9.06 28.56
N GLU A 67 11.40 8.60 28.02
CA GLU A 67 12.73 9.22 28.20
C GLU A 67 13.07 10.25 27.12
N ARG A 68 12.16 10.48 26.17
CA ARG A 68 12.44 11.37 25.02
C ARG A 68 12.96 12.73 25.42
N ARG A 69 12.38 13.37 26.43
CA ARG A 69 12.84 14.67 26.93
C ARG A 69 14.24 14.58 27.53
N ALA A 70 14.50 13.57 28.35
CA ALA A 70 15.81 13.34 28.99
C ALA A 70 16.90 13.08 27.92
N LYS A 71 16.60 12.31 26.88
CA LYS A 71 17.50 12.10 25.74
C LYS A 71 17.84 13.39 25.01
N PHE A 72 16.88 14.27 24.77
CA PHE A 72 17.14 15.59 24.19
C PHE A 72 18.02 16.47 25.07
N GLU A 73 17.79 16.47 26.38
CA GLU A 73 18.60 17.22 27.34
C GLU A 73 20.03 16.67 27.43
N ALA A 74 20.19 15.34 27.43
CA ALA A 74 21.49 14.67 27.39
C ALA A 74 22.27 15.06 26.13
N LEU A 75 21.64 15.02 24.94
CA LEU A 75 22.27 15.45 23.68
C LEU A 75 22.69 16.92 23.69
N ARG A 76 21.96 17.79 24.39
CA ARG A 76 22.29 19.21 24.50
C ARG A 76 23.50 19.47 25.42
N LYS A 77 23.67 18.64 26.45
CA LYS A 77 24.74 18.77 27.46
C LYS A 77 26.00 18.00 27.09
N ALA A 78 25.92 17.04 26.17
CA ALA A 78 27.00 16.16 25.79
C ALA A 78 28.14 16.87 25.09
N SER A 79 29.36 16.39 25.29
CA SER A 79 30.55 16.75 24.51
C SER A 79 30.34 16.37 23.02
N GLU A 80 31.14 16.89 22.13
CA GLU A 80 31.02 16.60 20.70
C GLU A 80 31.20 15.13 20.39
N GLU A 81 32.13 14.43 21.04
CA GLU A 81 32.41 13.03 20.86
C GLU A 81 31.23 12.17 21.40
N GLU A 82 30.77 12.46 22.60
CA GLU A 82 29.61 11.78 23.21
C GLU A 82 28.33 12.00 22.40
N ARG A 83 28.11 13.22 21.93
CA ARG A 83 26.98 13.56 21.05
C ARG A 83 27.00 12.76 19.76
N ARG A 84 28.16 12.60 19.12
CA ARG A 84 28.31 11.75 17.92
C ARG A 84 27.91 10.30 18.23
N ARG A 85 28.40 9.75 19.36
CA ARG A 85 28.08 8.39 19.80
C ARG A 85 26.59 8.21 20.04
N LEU A 86 25.95 9.11 20.78
CA LEU A 86 24.51 9.07 21.06
C LEU A 86 23.69 9.16 19.79
N LEU A 87 24.02 10.06 18.85
CA LEU A 87 23.33 10.17 17.57
C LEU A 87 23.55 8.95 16.67
N GLN A 88 24.71 8.30 16.72
CA GLN A 88 24.97 7.07 15.98
C GLN A 88 24.13 5.91 16.52
N GLU A 89 24.02 5.79 17.83
CA GLU A 89 23.21 4.78 18.48
C GLU A 89 21.70 5.00 18.18
N GLU A 90 21.22 6.24 18.29
CA GLU A 90 19.85 6.58 17.94
C GLU A 90 19.52 6.21 16.49
N ARG A 91 20.40 6.54 15.54
CA ARG A 91 20.23 6.16 14.11
C ARG A 91 20.24 4.65 13.90
N ARG A 92 20.99 3.90 14.73
CA ARG A 92 21.00 2.44 14.67
C ARG A 92 19.64 1.88 15.11
N ILE A 93 19.14 2.35 16.25
CA ILE A 93 17.82 1.95 16.79
C ILE A 93 16.71 2.29 15.78
N GLN A 94 16.69 3.51 15.25
CA GLN A 94 15.68 3.94 14.28
C GLN A 94 15.68 3.07 13.01
N ARG A 95 16.86 2.65 12.52
CA ARG A 95 16.96 1.75 11.37
C ARG A 95 16.41 0.35 11.67
N GLU A 96 16.68 -0.17 12.86
CA GLU A 96 16.14 -1.46 13.29
C GLU A 96 14.63 -1.41 13.44
N GLN A 97 14.10 -0.38 14.08
CA GLN A 97 12.65 -0.14 14.21
C GLN A 97 11.95 0.03 12.87
N LEU A 98 12.55 0.79 11.95
CA LEU A 98 11.98 0.96 10.60
C LEU A 98 11.92 -0.37 9.84
N LEU A 99 12.96 -1.19 9.95
CA LEU A 99 13.00 -2.48 9.29
C LEU A 99 11.96 -3.45 9.87
N GLU A 100 11.80 -3.43 11.19
CA GLU A 100 10.74 -4.17 11.88
C GLU A 100 9.35 -3.67 11.46
N LEU A 101 9.13 -2.34 11.39
CA LEU A 101 7.87 -1.73 10.95
C LEU A 101 7.48 -2.18 9.54
N ARG A 102 8.42 -2.20 8.61
CA ARG A 102 8.21 -2.69 7.25
C ARG A 102 7.82 -4.16 7.21
N GLY A 103 8.53 -4.99 7.97
CA GLY A 103 8.23 -6.42 8.10
C GLY A 103 6.87 -6.67 8.74
N TRP A 104 6.56 -5.95 9.82
CA TRP A 104 5.26 -6.01 10.50
C TRP A 104 4.10 -5.68 9.57
N TRP A 105 4.23 -4.62 8.77
CA TRP A 105 3.15 -4.26 7.86
C TRP A 105 3.00 -5.24 6.70
N LEU A 106 4.09 -5.77 6.14
CA LEU A 106 4.05 -6.84 5.14
C LEU A 106 3.39 -8.11 5.68
N GLN A 107 3.66 -8.48 6.94
CA GLN A 107 3.00 -9.63 7.58
C GLN A 107 1.49 -9.41 7.72
N ARG A 108 1.05 -8.21 8.06
CA ARG A 108 -0.38 -7.86 8.10
C ARG A 108 -1.04 -8.02 6.71
N MET A 109 -0.37 -7.55 5.65
CA MET A 109 -0.88 -7.69 4.28
C MET A 109 -0.93 -9.17 3.83
N ALA A 110 0.07 -9.97 4.20
CA ALA A 110 0.21 -11.34 3.72
C ALA A 110 -0.65 -12.34 4.52
N LYS A 111 -0.70 -12.20 5.84
CA LYS A 111 -1.31 -13.17 6.76
C LYS A 111 -2.43 -12.58 7.62
N GLY A 112 -2.57 -11.25 7.66
CA GLY A 112 -3.60 -10.60 8.47
C GLY A 112 -5.02 -10.93 8.01
N PRO A 113 -5.99 -10.87 8.93
CA PRO A 113 -7.38 -11.25 8.66
C PRO A 113 -8.16 -10.20 7.85
N ARG A 114 -7.60 -9.00 7.65
CA ARG A 114 -8.28 -7.83 7.06
C ARG A 114 -7.57 -7.30 5.79
N PRO A 115 -7.42 -8.10 4.72
CA PRO A 115 -6.62 -7.74 3.55
C PRO A 115 -7.11 -6.45 2.87
N PHE A 116 -8.41 -6.20 2.83
CA PHE A 116 -8.97 -4.97 2.26
C PHE A 116 -8.58 -3.72 3.08
N GLN A 117 -8.62 -3.80 4.41
CA GLN A 117 -8.18 -2.69 5.26
C GLN A 117 -6.72 -2.33 4.98
N GLU A 118 -5.83 -3.32 4.90
CA GLU A 118 -4.41 -3.09 4.58
C GLU A 118 -4.22 -2.57 3.13
N LYS A 119 -5.08 -2.98 2.19
CA LYS A 119 -5.10 -2.42 0.83
C LYS A 119 -5.46 -0.94 0.82
N MET A 120 -6.44 -0.54 1.63
CA MET A 120 -6.79 0.88 1.82
C MET A 120 -5.67 1.66 2.51
N VAL A 121 -5.01 1.08 3.51
CA VAL A 121 -3.82 1.70 4.15
C VAL A 121 -2.72 1.94 3.12
N LEU A 122 -2.50 0.98 2.20
CA LEU A 122 -1.52 1.13 1.12
C LEU A 122 -1.91 2.24 0.14
N PHE A 123 -3.21 2.38 -0.18
CA PHE A 123 -3.72 3.49 -0.96
C PHE A 123 -3.43 4.84 -0.28
N TRP A 124 -3.81 4.99 1.00
CA TRP A 124 -3.59 6.23 1.74
C TRP A 124 -2.11 6.55 1.92
N HIS A 125 -1.27 5.54 2.14
CA HIS A 125 0.18 5.71 2.19
C HIS A 125 0.78 6.23 0.87
N GLY A 126 0.21 5.84 -0.26
CA GLY A 126 0.60 6.38 -1.57
C GLY A 126 0.00 7.77 -1.85
N HIS A 127 -1.23 8.02 -1.39
CA HIS A 127 -1.95 9.28 -1.62
C HIS A 127 -1.45 10.42 -0.72
N PHE A 128 -1.25 10.16 0.56
CA PHE A 128 -0.69 11.08 1.56
C PHE A 128 0.80 10.79 1.77
N ALA A 129 1.54 10.71 0.69
CA ALA A 129 2.93 10.28 0.68
C ALA A 129 3.78 11.05 1.69
N THR A 130 4.33 10.33 2.65
CA THR A 130 5.16 10.87 3.73
C THR A 130 6.41 10.00 3.86
N SER A 131 7.62 10.60 3.86
CA SER A 131 8.87 9.84 3.83
C SER A 131 9.61 9.86 5.16
N ILE A 132 10.03 8.68 5.61
CA ILE A 132 10.93 8.48 6.76
C ILE A 132 12.26 9.22 6.59
N GLU A 133 12.70 9.49 5.37
CA GLU A 133 13.96 10.17 5.10
C GLU A 133 14.01 11.57 5.70
N LYS A 134 12.88 12.28 5.74
CA LYS A 134 12.77 13.61 6.38
C LYS A 134 12.19 13.51 7.79
N VAL A 135 11.17 12.66 8.02
CA VAL A 135 10.53 12.52 9.34
C VAL A 135 11.50 11.95 10.36
N ARG A 136 12.31 10.93 9.98
CA ARG A 136 13.36 10.31 10.79
C ARG A 136 12.90 9.79 12.15
N ASP A 137 11.63 9.42 12.26
CA ASP A 137 11.03 8.89 13.47
C ASP A 137 10.08 7.73 13.14
N PRO A 138 10.51 6.46 13.31
CA PRO A 138 9.69 5.28 13.01
C PRO A 138 8.38 5.23 13.81
N TYR A 139 8.34 5.76 15.03
CA TYR A 139 7.13 5.83 15.82
C TYR A 139 6.07 6.75 15.18
N LEU A 140 6.46 7.90 14.64
CA LEU A 140 5.53 8.79 13.93
C LEU A 140 5.03 8.14 12.63
N MET A 141 5.89 7.40 11.92
CA MET A 141 5.48 6.65 10.71
C MET A 141 4.51 5.52 11.04
N TRP A 142 4.73 4.80 12.14
CA TRP A 142 3.78 3.80 12.63
C TRP A 142 2.43 4.44 13.01
N ARG A 143 2.45 5.55 13.74
CA ARG A 143 1.22 6.29 14.11
C ARG A 143 0.43 6.75 12.90
N GLN A 144 1.10 7.24 11.86
CA GLN A 144 0.44 7.62 10.62
C GLN A 144 -0.16 6.40 9.90
N ASN A 145 0.53 5.27 9.90
CA ASN A 145 0.01 4.01 9.35
C ASN A 145 -1.23 3.53 10.13
N GLU A 146 -1.22 3.64 11.47
CA GLU A 146 -2.39 3.36 12.31
C GLU A 146 -3.53 4.35 12.10
N LEU A 147 -3.23 5.63 11.86
CA LEU A 147 -4.23 6.62 11.48
C LEU A 147 -4.94 6.22 10.19
N PHE A 148 -4.20 5.86 9.15
CA PHE A 148 -4.76 5.37 7.90
C PHE A 148 -5.60 4.10 8.10
N ARG A 149 -5.18 3.18 8.97
CA ARG A 149 -5.91 1.94 9.30
C ARG A 149 -7.21 2.22 10.02
N ARG A 150 -7.19 3.09 11.02
CA ARG A 150 -8.37 3.48 11.79
C ARG A 150 -9.41 4.19 10.93
N LEU A 151 -8.99 5.03 9.98
CA LEU A 151 -9.85 5.83 9.12
C LEU A 151 -9.91 5.32 7.68
N ALA A 152 -9.54 4.06 7.43
CA ALA A 152 -9.34 3.50 6.09
C ALA A 152 -10.54 3.72 5.15
N THR A 153 -11.77 3.63 5.67
CA THR A 153 -13.02 3.81 4.93
C THR A 153 -14.01 4.77 5.59
N ASP A 154 -13.50 5.70 6.38
CA ASP A 154 -14.31 6.70 7.11
C ASP A 154 -14.76 7.85 6.17
N GLN A 155 -15.18 8.97 6.73
CA GLN A 155 -15.59 10.16 6.02
C GLN A 155 -14.38 10.96 5.52
N TRP A 156 -14.48 11.52 4.32
CA TRP A 156 -13.39 12.23 3.67
C TRP A 156 -12.84 13.41 4.47
N LEU A 157 -13.72 14.31 4.93
CA LEU A 157 -13.29 15.47 5.73
C LEU A 157 -12.57 15.04 7.02
N ARG A 158 -13.10 14.03 7.71
CA ARG A 158 -12.48 13.52 8.94
C ARG A 158 -11.07 13.00 8.69
N LEU A 159 -10.91 12.19 7.65
CA LEU A 159 -9.59 11.66 7.28
C LEU A 159 -8.63 12.79 6.92
N LEU A 160 -9.05 13.75 6.08
CA LEU A 160 -8.20 14.86 5.65
C LEU A 160 -7.77 15.74 6.84
N VAL A 161 -8.67 16.03 7.78
CA VAL A 161 -8.35 16.79 8.99
C VAL A 161 -7.34 16.05 9.86
N GLU A 162 -7.55 14.77 10.11
CA GLU A 162 -6.64 13.99 10.96
C GLU A 162 -5.25 13.80 10.33
N VAL A 163 -5.18 13.66 9.00
CA VAL A 163 -3.90 13.61 8.26
C VAL A 163 -3.21 14.96 8.27
N ALA A 164 -3.94 16.05 8.08
CA ALA A 164 -3.37 17.41 8.13
C ALA A 164 -2.79 17.77 9.51
N LYS A 165 -3.29 17.14 10.58
CA LYS A 165 -2.81 17.26 11.96
C LYS A 165 -1.75 16.23 12.34
N ASP A 166 -1.49 15.24 11.48
CA ASP A 166 -0.55 14.17 11.81
C ASP A 166 0.89 14.71 11.92
N PRO A 167 1.60 14.42 13.03
CA PRO A 167 2.96 14.93 13.24
C PRO A 167 3.95 14.56 12.15
N ALA A 168 3.85 13.35 11.55
CA ALA A 168 4.73 12.97 10.43
C ALA A 168 4.47 13.86 9.20
N MET A 169 3.20 14.17 8.91
CA MET A 169 2.81 15.07 7.83
C MET A 169 3.27 16.52 8.09
N LEU A 170 3.08 17.01 9.31
CA LEU A 170 3.52 18.37 9.70
C LEU A 170 5.05 18.57 9.57
N ILE A 171 5.82 17.52 9.85
CA ILE A 171 7.28 17.52 9.66
C ILE A 171 7.60 17.43 8.16
N TRP A 172 6.93 16.54 7.44
CA TRP A 172 7.19 16.26 6.03
C TRP A 172 7.01 17.50 5.15
N LEU A 173 5.95 18.27 5.39
CA LEU A 173 5.61 19.47 4.63
C LEU A 173 6.04 20.78 5.32
N ASP A 174 6.92 20.74 6.34
CA ASP A 174 7.43 21.89 7.10
C ASP A 174 6.35 22.74 7.79
N GLN A 175 5.13 22.22 7.94
CA GLN A 175 4.01 22.96 8.54
C GLN A 175 4.25 23.31 10.00
N ALA A 176 5.00 22.52 10.73
CA ALA A 176 5.31 22.74 12.13
C ALA A 176 6.02 24.10 12.42
N GLN A 177 6.54 24.75 11.41
CA GLN A 177 7.25 26.05 11.50
C GLN A 177 6.40 27.22 11.00
N SER A 178 5.18 26.96 10.51
CA SER A 178 4.28 27.98 9.95
C SER A 178 3.78 28.95 11.03
N ARG A 179 3.92 30.23 10.76
CA ARG A 179 3.51 31.33 11.67
C ARG A 179 3.05 32.54 10.86
N LYS A 180 2.27 33.43 11.49
CA LYS A 180 1.67 34.60 10.83
C LYS A 180 2.66 35.51 10.07
N GLN A 181 3.94 35.59 10.49
CA GLN A 181 4.97 36.32 9.78
C GLN A 181 5.55 35.56 8.58
N HIS A 182 5.44 34.22 8.58
CA HIS A 182 5.98 33.33 7.54
C HIS A 182 5.03 32.14 7.35
N PRO A 183 3.85 32.36 6.71
CA PRO A 183 2.93 31.26 6.40
C PRO A 183 3.59 30.25 5.46
N ASN A 184 3.29 28.96 5.67
CA ASN A 184 3.84 27.90 4.84
C ASN A 184 2.90 27.59 3.67
N GLU A 185 3.22 28.13 2.50
CA GLU A 185 2.43 27.89 1.27
C GLU A 185 2.58 26.46 0.76
N ASN A 186 3.71 25.81 0.98
CA ASN A 186 3.93 24.44 0.51
C ASN A 186 2.87 23.47 1.07
N PHE A 187 2.62 23.53 2.39
CA PHE A 187 1.58 22.70 3.00
C PHE A 187 0.20 22.99 2.42
N ALA A 188 -0.19 24.26 2.29
CA ALA A 188 -1.48 24.65 1.75
C ALA A 188 -1.65 24.22 0.29
N ARG A 189 -0.61 24.33 -0.51
CA ARG A 189 -0.57 23.90 -1.91
C ARG A 189 -0.76 22.39 -2.02
N GLU A 190 0.00 21.60 -1.28
CA GLU A 190 -0.07 20.14 -1.34
C GLU A 190 -1.44 19.61 -0.89
N VAL A 191 -2.07 20.24 0.11
CA VAL A 191 -3.43 19.89 0.55
C VAL A 191 -4.44 20.11 -0.57
N MET A 192 -4.34 21.20 -1.33
CA MET A 192 -5.25 21.46 -2.45
C MET A 192 -4.88 20.63 -3.68
N GLU A 193 -3.63 20.64 -4.09
CA GLU A 193 -3.18 20.04 -5.34
C GLU A 193 -3.14 18.51 -5.30
N LEU A 194 -2.36 17.95 -4.37
CA LEU A 194 -2.10 16.51 -4.37
C LEU A 194 -3.12 15.71 -3.58
N PHE A 195 -3.73 16.32 -2.55
CA PHE A 195 -4.58 15.55 -1.65
C PHE A 195 -6.07 15.68 -1.96
N ALA A 196 -6.55 16.82 -2.51
CA ALA A 196 -7.99 17.03 -2.54
C ALA A 196 -8.61 17.56 -3.85
N LEU A 197 -7.99 18.46 -4.61
CA LEU A 197 -8.61 19.11 -5.75
C LEU A 197 -7.96 18.77 -7.10
N GLY A 198 -6.64 18.60 -7.11
CA GLY A 198 -5.85 18.52 -8.33
C GLY A 198 -5.43 19.90 -8.86
N GLU A 199 -4.44 19.90 -9.74
CA GLU A 199 -3.90 21.10 -10.39
C GLU A 199 -4.99 21.85 -11.17
N GLY A 200 -4.93 23.20 -11.16
CA GLY A 200 -5.84 24.06 -11.92
C GLY A 200 -7.21 24.31 -11.28
N HIS A 201 -7.49 23.80 -10.09
CA HIS A 201 -8.78 23.94 -9.40
C HIS A 201 -8.73 24.88 -8.20
N TYR A 202 -7.69 25.68 -8.08
CA TYR A 202 -7.46 26.73 -7.08
C TYR A 202 -6.55 27.80 -7.70
N THR A 203 -6.47 28.96 -7.07
CA THR A 203 -5.59 30.05 -7.47
C THR A 203 -4.38 30.19 -6.53
N GLU A 204 -3.30 30.84 -6.97
CA GLU A 204 -2.17 31.18 -6.08
C GLU A 204 -2.62 32.01 -4.87
N LYS A 205 -3.65 32.83 -5.03
CA LYS A 205 -4.24 33.58 -3.92
C LYS A 205 -4.90 32.65 -2.90
N ASP A 206 -5.61 31.60 -3.37
CA ASP A 206 -6.18 30.62 -2.47
C ASP A 206 -5.10 29.90 -1.65
N VAL A 207 -3.94 29.58 -2.27
CA VAL A 207 -2.79 28.98 -1.58
C VAL A 207 -2.25 29.91 -0.49
N THR A 208 -1.98 31.17 -0.84
CA THR A 208 -1.46 32.15 0.13
C THR A 208 -2.43 32.37 1.30
N GLU A 209 -3.71 32.55 1.02
CA GLU A 209 -4.73 32.75 2.04
C GLU A 209 -4.96 31.50 2.90
N ALA A 210 -4.93 30.30 2.29
CA ALA A 210 -4.99 29.05 3.05
C ALA A 210 -3.76 28.84 3.94
N ALA A 211 -2.55 29.21 3.46
CA ALA A 211 -1.34 29.16 4.26
C ALA A 211 -1.44 30.03 5.52
N ARG A 212 -2.04 31.22 5.40
CA ARG A 212 -2.36 32.09 6.55
C ARG A 212 -3.31 31.41 7.54
N ALA A 213 -4.32 30.70 7.03
CA ALA A 213 -5.31 29.99 7.86
C ALA A 213 -4.68 28.79 8.61
N PHE A 214 -3.65 28.14 8.07
CA PHE A 214 -2.93 27.05 8.74
C PHE A 214 -1.83 27.52 9.69
N THR A 215 -1.55 28.82 9.80
CA THR A 215 -0.53 29.32 10.75
C THR A 215 -0.90 28.94 12.19
N GLY A 216 0.12 28.65 13.00
CA GLY A 216 -0.04 28.18 14.36
C GLY A 216 -0.29 26.66 14.51
N TRP A 217 -0.58 25.95 13.42
CA TRP A 217 -0.59 24.49 13.45
C TRP A 217 0.83 23.97 13.55
N SER A 218 1.10 23.21 14.61
CA SER A 218 2.45 22.75 14.94
C SER A 218 2.40 21.39 15.63
N TYR A 219 3.53 20.86 16.05
CA TYR A 219 3.56 19.68 16.90
C TYR A 219 4.49 19.89 18.10
N ASP A 220 4.14 19.27 19.22
CA ASP A 220 5.03 19.16 20.35
C ASP A 220 5.99 17.98 20.12
N ARG A 221 7.28 18.28 20.02
CA ARG A 221 8.31 17.28 19.74
C ARG A 221 8.58 16.30 20.88
N PHE A 222 8.19 16.68 22.13
CA PHE A 222 8.37 15.82 23.29
C PHE A 222 7.18 14.88 23.48
N GLU A 223 5.98 15.44 23.38
CA GLU A 223 4.74 14.67 23.43
C GLU A 223 4.39 13.98 22.10
N GLN A 224 5.06 14.36 21.03
CA GLN A 224 4.81 13.89 19.66
C GLN A 224 3.35 14.03 19.21
N LYS A 225 2.72 15.13 19.61
CA LYS A 225 1.30 15.43 19.35
C LYS A 225 1.15 16.72 18.57
N PHE A 226 0.07 16.79 17.80
CA PHE A 226 -0.41 18.05 17.25
C PHE A 226 -0.70 19.06 18.36
N VAL A 227 -0.32 20.31 18.14
CA VAL A 227 -0.64 21.45 19.01
C VAL A 227 -1.01 22.66 18.16
N GLU A 228 -2.02 23.36 18.60
CA GLU A 228 -2.33 24.69 18.08
C GLU A 228 -1.65 25.75 18.96
N ARG A 229 -1.04 26.72 18.31
CA ARG A 229 -0.36 27.85 18.96
C ARG A 229 -1.05 29.15 18.55
N PRO A 230 -2.09 29.59 19.28
CA PRO A 230 -2.91 30.74 18.87
C PRO A 230 -2.09 32.02 18.65
N PHE A 231 -1.07 32.26 19.46
CA PHE A 231 -0.20 33.43 19.32
C PHE A 231 0.61 33.48 18.01
N LEU A 232 0.75 32.35 17.32
CA LEU A 232 1.38 32.26 16.00
C LEU A 232 0.37 32.31 14.85
N HIS A 233 -0.92 32.20 15.13
CA HIS A 233 -1.99 32.22 14.13
C HIS A 233 -2.23 33.64 13.57
N ASP A 234 -2.59 33.70 12.29
CA ASP A 234 -3.02 34.91 11.61
C ASP A 234 -4.57 35.03 11.76
N ASP A 235 -5.02 35.96 12.62
CA ASP A 235 -6.43 36.21 12.89
C ASP A 235 -7.08 37.18 11.89
N GLY A 236 -6.37 37.62 10.84
CA GLY A 236 -6.91 38.50 9.80
C GLY A 236 -7.98 37.81 8.95
N VAL A 237 -8.78 38.62 8.27
CA VAL A 237 -9.75 38.12 7.26
C VAL A 237 -9.00 37.48 6.12
N LYS A 238 -9.49 36.34 5.65
CA LYS A 238 -8.94 35.55 4.53
C LYS A 238 -10.05 35.16 3.57
N THR A 239 -9.71 34.99 2.30
CA THR A 239 -10.64 34.47 1.28
C THR A 239 -10.04 33.23 0.64
N VAL A 240 -10.67 32.07 0.83
CA VAL A 240 -10.21 30.79 0.28
C VAL A 240 -11.35 30.11 -0.45
N LEU A 241 -11.16 29.79 -1.72
CA LEU A 241 -12.14 29.11 -2.57
C LEU A 241 -13.54 29.77 -2.50
N GLY A 242 -13.57 31.10 -2.54
CA GLY A 242 -14.80 31.90 -2.50
C GLY A 242 -15.42 32.16 -1.13
N LYS A 243 -14.91 31.55 -0.05
CA LYS A 243 -15.37 31.81 1.32
C LYS A 243 -14.48 32.87 1.99
N THR A 244 -15.12 33.95 2.50
CA THR A 244 -14.40 35.04 3.20
C THR A 244 -14.77 35.04 4.67
N GLY A 245 -13.77 35.26 5.54
CA GLY A 245 -13.95 35.35 7.00
C GLY A 245 -12.62 35.22 7.75
N ASN A 246 -12.69 35.22 9.08
CA ASN A 246 -11.55 34.83 9.92
C ASN A 246 -11.44 33.29 9.91
N LEU A 247 -10.89 32.74 8.80
CA LEU A 247 -10.79 31.31 8.57
C LEU A 247 -9.58 30.74 9.28
N ASN A 248 -9.76 29.54 9.87
CA ASN A 248 -8.68 28.70 10.39
C ASN A 248 -8.47 27.46 9.51
N GLY A 249 -7.52 26.59 9.86
CA GLY A 249 -7.20 25.40 9.07
C GLY A 249 -8.37 24.44 8.91
N TYR A 250 -9.25 24.29 9.90
CA TYR A 250 -10.44 23.45 9.80
C TYR A 250 -11.46 24.00 8.82
N ASP A 251 -11.67 25.32 8.81
CA ASP A 251 -12.54 25.98 7.85
C ASP A 251 -12.06 25.79 6.41
N VAL A 252 -10.76 25.89 6.18
CA VAL A 252 -10.14 25.68 4.87
C VAL A 252 -10.31 24.24 4.41
N LEU A 253 -10.04 23.24 5.26
CA LEU A 253 -10.23 21.83 4.92
C LEU A 253 -11.70 21.51 4.61
N ALA A 254 -12.62 22.05 5.37
CA ALA A 254 -14.05 21.90 5.11
C ALA A 254 -14.46 22.55 3.77
N GLN A 255 -13.92 23.75 3.46
CA GLN A 255 -14.17 24.44 2.21
C GLN A 255 -13.59 23.69 1.00
N ILE A 256 -12.41 23.09 1.13
CA ILE A 256 -11.78 22.26 0.11
C ILE A 256 -12.67 21.04 -0.19
N VAL A 257 -13.07 20.30 0.84
CA VAL A 257 -13.90 19.10 0.67
C VAL A 257 -15.29 19.45 0.11
N ALA A 258 -15.83 20.63 0.43
CA ALA A 258 -17.11 21.08 -0.11
C ALA A 258 -17.10 21.37 -1.63
N GLN A 259 -15.91 21.59 -2.24
CA GLN A 259 -15.82 21.81 -3.69
C GLN A 259 -16.26 20.56 -4.47
N PRO A 260 -17.10 20.71 -5.52
CA PRO A 260 -17.50 19.58 -6.37
C PRO A 260 -16.30 18.76 -6.88
N GLN A 261 -15.22 19.44 -7.20
CA GLN A 261 -13.98 18.85 -7.69
C GLN A 261 -13.33 17.90 -6.67
N ALA A 262 -13.46 18.12 -5.37
CA ALA A 262 -12.89 17.25 -4.34
C ALA A 262 -13.46 15.81 -4.43
N ALA A 263 -14.77 15.68 -4.64
CA ALA A 263 -15.39 14.37 -4.84
C ALA A 263 -14.90 13.70 -6.14
N ARG A 264 -14.84 14.46 -7.24
CA ARG A 264 -14.35 13.96 -8.53
C ARG A 264 -12.89 13.47 -8.45
N PHE A 265 -12.04 14.24 -7.77
CA PHE A 265 -10.63 13.94 -7.60
C PHE A 265 -10.41 12.65 -6.80
N ILE A 266 -11.01 12.56 -5.61
CA ILE A 266 -10.74 11.40 -4.73
C ILE A 266 -11.38 10.11 -5.27
N THR A 267 -12.56 10.19 -5.90
CA THR A 267 -13.20 9.01 -6.48
C THR A 267 -12.47 8.52 -7.73
N ALA A 268 -11.92 9.44 -8.55
CA ALA A 268 -11.07 9.07 -9.68
C ALA A 268 -9.77 8.39 -9.21
N LYS A 269 -9.14 8.89 -8.15
CA LYS A 269 -7.94 8.28 -7.53
C LYS A 269 -8.23 6.86 -7.02
N LEU A 270 -9.34 6.68 -6.31
CA LEU A 270 -9.77 5.37 -5.82
C LEU A 270 -10.08 4.41 -6.97
N TRP A 271 -10.86 4.87 -7.95
CA TRP A 271 -11.13 4.06 -9.14
C TRP A 271 -9.83 3.63 -9.82
N THR A 272 -8.93 4.57 -10.11
CA THR A 272 -7.64 4.28 -10.76
C THR A 272 -6.83 3.26 -9.98
N PHE A 273 -6.79 3.39 -8.64
CA PHE A 273 -6.06 2.45 -7.79
C PHE A 273 -6.63 1.03 -7.83
N PHE A 274 -7.95 0.89 -7.84
CA PHE A 274 -8.61 -0.42 -7.81
C PHE A 274 -8.89 -0.98 -9.20
N ALA A 275 -9.25 -0.16 -10.19
CA ALA A 275 -9.55 -0.61 -11.55
C ALA A 275 -8.31 -0.68 -12.45
N GLY A 276 -7.22 0.03 -12.11
CA GLY A 276 -5.95 -0.01 -12.83
C GLY A 276 -5.82 1.04 -13.93
N GLN A 277 -6.88 1.76 -14.27
CA GLN A 277 -6.89 2.86 -15.24
C GLN A 277 -7.85 3.98 -14.80
N PRO A 278 -7.65 5.24 -15.24
CA PRO A 278 -8.55 6.34 -14.93
C PRO A 278 -9.98 6.06 -15.39
N PRO A 279 -11.00 6.56 -14.67
CA PRO A 279 -12.37 6.46 -15.13
C PRO A 279 -12.60 7.37 -16.34
N SER A 280 -13.52 7.00 -17.24
CA SER A 280 -14.02 7.92 -18.26
C SER A 280 -14.74 9.10 -17.58
N GLU A 281 -14.86 10.23 -18.26
CA GLU A 281 -15.49 11.43 -17.72
C GLU A 281 -16.95 11.22 -17.26
N PRO A 282 -17.80 10.50 -18.02
CA PRO A 282 -19.15 10.16 -17.54
C PRO A 282 -19.12 9.25 -16.30
N LEU A 283 -18.19 8.29 -16.23
CA LEU A 283 -18.04 7.39 -15.08
C LEU A 283 -17.57 8.17 -13.85
N ASN A 284 -16.58 9.05 -14.00
CA ASN A 284 -16.08 9.88 -12.89
C ASN A 284 -17.19 10.76 -12.31
N THR A 285 -18.02 11.34 -13.17
CA THR A 285 -19.20 12.12 -12.75
C THR A 285 -20.18 11.28 -11.95
N ALA A 286 -20.47 10.05 -12.39
CA ALA A 286 -21.36 9.14 -11.68
C ALA A 286 -20.76 8.69 -10.31
N LEU A 287 -19.47 8.37 -10.28
CA LEU A 287 -18.75 8.00 -9.05
C LEU A 287 -18.78 9.14 -8.02
N ALA A 288 -18.49 10.38 -8.45
CA ALA A 288 -18.52 11.55 -7.58
C ALA A 288 -19.94 11.83 -7.03
N ALA A 289 -20.98 11.67 -7.88
CA ALA A 289 -22.37 11.82 -7.44
C ALA A 289 -22.75 10.80 -6.36
N VAL A 290 -22.40 9.52 -6.54
CA VAL A 290 -22.62 8.47 -5.54
C VAL A 290 -21.86 8.78 -4.25
N PHE A 291 -20.62 9.24 -4.33
CA PHE A 291 -19.83 9.59 -3.15
C PHE A 291 -20.49 10.70 -2.32
N ARG A 292 -20.93 11.78 -3.00
CA ARG A 292 -21.69 12.88 -2.37
C ARG A 292 -23.02 12.41 -1.76
N GLN A 293 -23.77 11.56 -2.49
CA GLN A 293 -25.02 10.97 -2.01
C GLN A 293 -24.85 10.21 -0.68
N HIS A 294 -23.70 9.61 -0.48
CA HIS A 294 -23.34 8.91 0.75
C HIS A 294 -22.63 9.77 1.81
N GLY A 295 -22.71 11.11 1.70
CA GLY A 295 -22.12 12.04 2.66
C GLY A 295 -20.59 11.97 2.74
N ASP A 296 -19.96 11.79 1.58
CA ASP A 296 -18.50 11.67 1.44
C ASP A 296 -17.87 10.55 2.30
N ARG A 297 -18.61 9.44 2.48
CA ARG A 297 -18.15 8.27 3.21
C ARG A 297 -17.61 7.21 2.25
N PHE A 298 -16.40 6.75 2.50
CA PHE A 298 -15.73 5.80 1.61
C PHE A 298 -16.39 4.41 1.60
N LYS A 299 -16.76 3.86 2.75
CA LYS A 299 -17.30 2.49 2.81
C LYS A 299 -18.55 2.29 1.93
N PRO A 300 -19.63 3.08 2.05
CA PRO A 300 -20.81 2.90 1.22
C PRO A 300 -20.53 3.19 -0.27
N PHE A 301 -19.66 4.16 -0.58
CA PHE A 301 -19.20 4.43 -1.93
C PHE A 301 -18.47 3.21 -2.53
N LEU A 302 -17.50 2.65 -1.81
CA LEU A 302 -16.73 1.49 -2.27
C LEU A 302 -17.61 0.25 -2.44
N ARG A 303 -18.68 0.10 -1.66
CA ARG A 303 -19.66 -0.96 -1.85
C ARG A 303 -20.34 -0.86 -3.22
N VAL A 304 -20.74 0.35 -3.62
CA VAL A 304 -21.30 0.59 -4.97
C VAL A 304 -20.24 0.34 -6.04
N MET A 305 -19.03 0.88 -5.86
CA MET A 305 -17.94 0.76 -6.81
C MET A 305 -17.54 -0.70 -7.06
N PHE A 306 -17.37 -1.52 -6.03
CA PHE A 306 -17.00 -2.94 -6.17
C PHE A 306 -18.16 -3.84 -6.60
N ARG A 307 -19.36 -3.29 -6.70
CA ARG A 307 -20.55 -4.03 -7.12
C ARG A 307 -20.99 -3.68 -8.54
N CYS A 308 -20.49 -2.58 -9.13
CA CYS A 308 -20.93 -2.11 -10.44
C CYS A 308 -20.33 -2.93 -11.60
N GLU A 309 -21.09 -3.03 -12.69
CA GLU A 309 -20.71 -3.75 -13.92
C GLU A 309 -19.41 -3.20 -14.52
N GLU A 310 -19.20 -1.90 -14.44
CA GLU A 310 -18.03 -1.22 -15.01
C GLU A 310 -16.73 -1.67 -14.33
N PHE A 311 -16.77 -2.04 -13.06
CA PHE A 311 -15.59 -2.57 -12.35
C PHE A 311 -15.19 -3.97 -12.87
N TYR A 312 -16.13 -4.71 -13.42
CA TYR A 312 -15.92 -6.05 -14.00
C TYR A 312 -15.93 -6.04 -15.53
N ASP A 313 -15.61 -4.91 -16.13
CA ASP A 313 -15.38 -4.85 -17.59
C ASP A 313 -14.25 -5.85 -17.95
N PRO A 314 -14.44 -6.71 -18.97
CA PRO A 314 -13.41 -7.63 -19.41
C PRO A 314 -12.04 -6.97 -19.71
N ALA A 315 -12.05 -5.70 -20.14
CA ALA A 315 -10.82 -4.91 -20.37
C ALA A 315 -10.07 -4.57 -19.07
N LEU A 316 -10.73 -4.60 -17.91
CA LEU A 316 -10.12 -4.35 -16.60
C LEU A 316 -9.59 -5.62 -15.93
N ILE A 317 -10.18 -6.77 -16.26
CA ILE A 317 -9.78 -8.04 -15.64
C ILE A 317 -8.36 -8.41 -16.09
N ARG A 318 -7.45 -8.58 -15.11
CA ARG A 318 -6.03 -8.88 -15.36
C ARG A 318 -5.32 -7.88 -16.29
N SER A 319 -5.63 -6.60 -16.11
CA SER A 319 -5.03 -5.51 -16.89
C SER A 319 -4.05 -4.65 -16.09
N GLN A 320 -4.16 -4.68 -14.75
CA GLN A 320 -3.32 -3.86 -13.88
C GLN A 320 -1.96 -4.53 -13.61
N VAL A 321 -0.88 -3.82 -13.86
CA VAL A 321 0.45 -4.26 -13.43
C VAL A 321 0.49 -4.30 -11.91
N LYS A 322 0.83 -5.46 -11.34
CA LYS A 322 1.02 -5.62 -9.89
C LYS A 322 2.10 -4.67 -9.39
N SER A 323 1.77 -3.81 -8.43
CA SER A 323 2.80 -3.05 -7.73
C SER A 323 3.80 -3.99 -7.03
N PRO A 324 5.02 -3.55 -6.73
CA PRO A 324 6.00 -4.41 -6.05
C PRO A 324 5.48 -5.05 -4.76
N VAL A 325 4.77 -4.29 -3.93
CA VAL A 325 4.12 -4.82 -2.72
C VAL A 325 3.06 -5.86 -3.08
N GLN A 326 2.19 -5.57 -4.05
CA GLN A 326 1.16 -6.51 -4.48
C GLN A 326 1.76 -7.78 -5.09
N TRP A 327 2.85 -7.65 -5.85
CA TRP A 327 3.56 -8.78 -6.42
C TRP A 327 4.13 -9.68 -5.32
N LEU A 328 4.87 -9.12 -4.34
CA LEU A 328 5.49 -9.90 -3.26
C LEU A 328 4.44 -10.55 -2.35
N VAL A 329 3.50 -9.75 -1.85
CA VAL A 329 2.44 -10.22 -0.93
C VAL A 329 1.52 -11.21 -1.64
N GLY A 330 1.10 -10.91 -2.87
CA GLY A 330 0.24 -11.79 -3.66
C GLY A 330 0.92 -13.13 -3.95
N THR A 331 2.23 -13.13 -4.25
CA THR A 331 2.99 -14.35 -4.47
C THR A 331 2.97 -15.27 -3.25
N VAL A 332 3.29 -14.74 -2.06
CA VAL A 332 3.31 -15.59 -0.86
C VAL A 332 1.92 -16.09 -0.47
N ARG A 333 0.86 -15.29 -0.73
CA ARG A 333 -0.54 -15.71 -0.49
C ARG A 333 -0.96 -16.84 -1.43
N VAL A 334 -0.71 -16.68 -2.73
CA VAL A 334 -1.07 -17.67 -3.75
C VAL A 334 -0.30 -18.97 -3.57
N LEU A 335 0.98 -18.89 -3.20
CA LEU A 335 1.83 -20.05 -2.92
C LEU A 335 1.68 -20.61 -1.49
N GLU A 336 0.86 -19.99 -0.66
CA GLU A 336 0.61 -20.38 0.74
C GLU A 336 1.91 -20.56 1.55
N THR A 337 2.89 -19.71 1.28
CA THR A 337 4.22 -19.73 1.92
C THR A 337 4.40 -18.55 2.88
N ASP A 338 5.56 -18.46 3.50
CA ASP A 338 5.91 -17.34 4.37
C ASP A 338 6.68 -16.25 3.62
N LEU A 339 6.60 -15.03 4.14
CA LEU A 339 7.45 -13.94 3.65
C LEU A 339 8.93 -14.25 3.95
N PRO A 340 9.85 -13.90 3.03
CA PRO A 340 11.25 -13.80 3.39
C PRO A 340 11.48 -12.87 4.58
N PRO A 341 12.64 -12.94 5.25
CA PRO A 341 12.97 -12.03 6.34
C PRO A 341 12.82 -10.55 5.95
N ALA A 342 12.39 -9.69 6.89
CA ALA A 342 12.13 -8.27 6.64
C ALA A 342 13.27 -7.54 5.90
N PRO A 343 14.58 -7.77 6.18
CA PRO A 343 15.66 -7.15 5.40
C PRO A 343 15.64 -7.54 3.91
N VAL A 344 15.30 -8.79 3.62
CA VAL A 344 15.20 -9.30 2.24
C VAL A 344 14.00 -8.69 1.54
N CYS A 345 12.82 -8.72 2.18
CA CYS A 345 11.61 -8.08 1.65
C CYS A 345 11.86 -6.60 1.34
N ASN A 346 12.51 -5.88 2.27
CA ASN A 346 12.83 -4.47 2.08
C ASN A 346 13.76 -4.24 0.88
N ALA A 347 14.80 -5.07 0.73
CA ALA A 347 15.72 -4.97 -0.41
C ALA A 347 15.00 -5.26 -1.74
N ILE A 348 14.10 -6.25 -1.78
CA ILE A 348 13.26 -6.57 -2.94
C ILE A 348 12.40 -5.35 -3.32
N LEU A 349 11.63 -4.82 -2.37
CA LEU A 349 10.71 -3.72 -2.63
C LEU A 349 11.43 -2.44 -3.07
N ARG A 350 12.59 -2.13 -2.47
CA ARG A 350 13.43 -1.01 -2.86
C ARG A 350 13.93 -1.15 -4.29
N GLN A 351 14.43 -2.32 -4.68
CA GLN A 351 14.92 -2.55 -6.05
C GLN A 351 13.80 -2.57 -7.09
N LEU A 352 12.60 -3.01 -6.71
CA LEU A 352 11.42 -2.95 -7.57
C LEU A 352 10.78 -1.54 -7.60
N GLY A 353 11.25 -0.59 -6.77
CA GLY A 353 10.84 0.82 -6.78
C GLY A 353 9.69 1.18 -5.84
N GLN A 354 9.26 0.28 -4.92
CA GLN A 354 8.21 0.59 -3.93
C GLN A 354 8.69 0.29 -2.50
N GLU A 355 9.56 1.12 -1.96
CA GLU A 355 10.03 0.99 -0.58
C GLU A 355 8.99 1.58 0.38
N LEU A 356 8.43 0.76 1.28
CA LEU A 356 7.44 1.20 2.25
C LEU A 356 8.01 2.29 3.16
N PHE A 357 7.20 3.31 3.48
CA PHE A 357 7.56 4.50 4.27
C PHE A 357 8.65 5.40 3.64
N ALA A 358 8.99 5.17 2.37
CA ALA A 358 9.96 5.99 1.64
C ALA A 358 9.46 6.24 0.19
N PRO A 359 8.32 6.95 0.01
CA PRO A 359 7.90 7.37 -1.32
C PRO A 359 8.94 8.30 -1.93
N PRO A 360 9.09 8.29 -3.28
CA PRO A 360 10.13 9.06 -3.97
C PRO A 360 9.94 10.59 -3.83
N ASN A 361 8.72 11.03 -3.67
CA ASN A 361 8.34 12.45 -3.54
C ASN A 361 6.95 12.58 -2.89
N VAL A 362 6.42 13.80 -2.79
CA VAL A 362 5.12 14.12 -2.20
C VAL A 362 3.92 13.59 -3.02
N LYS A 363 4.10 13.28 -4.32
CA LYS A 363 3.05 12.67 -5.17
C LYS A 363 2.89 11.17 -4.91
N GLY A 364 3.83 10.54 -4.21
CA GLY A 364 3.88 9.08 -4.02
C GLY A 364 4.52 8.36 -5.19
N TRP A 365 3.99 7.19 -5.55
CA TRP A 365 4.44 6.37 -6.67
C TRP A 365 3.48 6.53 -7.85
N ASP A 366 4.04 6.68 -9.06
CA ASP A 366 3.22 6.83 -10.28
C ASP A 366 2.37 5.60 -10.60
N GLY A 367 2.86 4.40 -10.29
CA GLY A 367 2.10 3.17 -10.49
C GLY A 367 2.04 2.68 -11.95
N GLY A 368 1.20 1.68 -12.21
CA GLY A 368 0.94 1.19 -13.57
C GLY A 368 2.19 0.65 -14.25
N LEU A 369 2.40 1.04 -15.49
CA LEU A 369 3.53 0.58 -16.31
C LEU A 369 4.90 1.02 -15.79
N THR A 370 4.98 2.04 -14.93
CA THR A 370 6.27 2.47 -14.35
C THR A 370 6.92 1.40 -13.47
N TRP A 371 6.14 0.41 -13.01
CA TRP A 371 6.65 -0.75 -12.29
C TRP A 371 7.43 -1.75 -13.17
N ILE A 372 7.33 -1.63 -14.49
CA ILE A 372 7.94 -2.55 -15.46
C ILE A 372 8.96 -1.81 -16.30
N THR A 373 10.22 -2.04 -16.00
CA THR A 373 11.39 -1.73 -16.82
C THR A 373 12.09 -3.03 -17.15
N THR A 374 13.05 -3.02 -18.08
CA THR A 374 13.90 -4.20 -18.37
C THR A 374 14.52 -4.78 -17.09
N ASN A 375 15.05 -3.91 -16.23
CA ASN A 375 15.71 -4.31 -14.98
C ASN A 375 14.71 -4.89 -13.97
N THR A 376 13.58 -4.23 -13.76
CA THR A 376 12.57 -4.71 -12.78
C THR A 376 11.88 -5.97 -13.26
N LEU A 377 11.69 -6.16 -14.57
CA LEU A 377 11.12 -7.39 -15.11
C LEU A 377 12.10 -8.57 -14.94
N LEU A 378 13.37 -8.39 -15.28
CA LEU A 378 14.41 -9.41 -15.04
C LEU A 378 14.51 -9.74 -13.54
N LEU A 379 14.44 -8.72 -12.68
CA LEU A 379 14.45 -8.93 -11.23
C LEU A 379 13.24 -9.76 -10.78
N ARG A 380 12.02 -9.49 -11.29
CA ARG A 380 10.82 -10.28 -10.98
C ARG A 380 10.97 -11.74 -11.36
N TYR A 381 11.61 -12.04 -12.51
CA TYR A 381 11.90 -13.41 -12.94
C TYR A 381 12.90 -14.12 -12.00
N ASN A 382 13.95 -13.44 -11.59
CA ASN A 382 14.91 -13.97 -10.63
C ASN A 382 14.29 -14.16 -9.24
N LEU A 383 13.43 -13.23 -8.81
CA LEU A 383 12.67 -13.32 -7.57
C LEU A 383 11.69 -14.49 -7.58
N ALA A 384 11.03 -14.76 -8.70
CA ALA A 384 10.16 -15.93 -8.84
C ALA A 384 10.96 -17.22 -8.57
N ALA A 385 12.14 -17.37 -9.18
CA ALA A 385 13.02 -18.51 -8.90
C ALA A 385 13.45 -18.57 -7.42
N ALA A 386 13.87 -17.42 -6.85
CA ALA A 386 14.32 -17.34 -5.46
C ALA A 386 13.24 -17.75 -4.45
N LEU A 387 11.99 -17.31 -4.68
CA LEU A 387 10.86 -17.64 -3.81
C LEU A 387 10.42 -19.09 -3.96
N VAL A 388 10.37 -19.61 -5.19
CA VAL A 388 9.93 -20.98 -5.46
C VAL A 388 10.93 -22.01 -4.92
N PHE A 389 12.23 -21.83 -5.17
CA PHE A 389 13.26 -22.76 -4.75
C PHE A 389 13.80 -22.48 -3.33
N GLY A 390 13.40 -21.36 -2.71
CA GLY A 390 13.92 -20.93 -1.41
C GLY A 390 15.41 -20.54 -1.46
N ASP A 391 15.95 -20.23 -2.65
CA ASP A 391 17.36 -19.88 -2.84
C ASP A 391 17.50 -18.39 -3.19
N LEU A 392 17.85 -17.60 -2.21
CA LEU A 392 18.07 -16.16 -2.36
C LEU A 392 19.43 -15.81 -3.00
N SER A 393 20.29 -16.80 -3.30
CA SER A 393 21.58 -16.56 -3.98
C SER A 393 21.41 -16.05 -5.41
N ALA A 394 20.29 -16.43 -6.05
CA ALA A 394 19.92 -15.96 -7.38
C ALA A 394 19.66 -14.44 -7.45
N LEU A 395 19.51 -13.77 -6.31
CA LEU A 395 19.30 -12.32 -6.22
C LEU A 395 20.61 -11.51 -6.32
N GLY A 396 21.76 -12.17 -6.51
CA GLY A 396 23.05 -11.52 -6.61
C GLY A 396 23.41 -10.70 -5.36
N ASP A 397 23.97 -9.51 -5.54
CA ASP A 397 24.34 -8.59 -4.46
C ASP A 397 23.17 -7.89 -3.78
N VAL A 398 21.95 -8.43 -3.85
CA VAL A 398 20.78 -7.91 -3.12
C VAL A 398 21.12 -7.88 -1.63
N GLY A 399 21.58 -6.74 -1.17
CA GLY A 399 21.89 -6.51 0.24
C GLY A 399 23.37 -6.57 0.65
N ARG A 400 24.34 -6.68 -0.28
CA ARG A 400 25.77 -6.68 0.12
C ARG A 400 26.29 -5.32 0.55
N ARG A 401 25.84 -4.21 -0.03
CA ARG A 401 26.38 -2.87 0.28
C ARG A 401 25.74 -2.19 1.50
N ASP A 402 24.47 -2.39 1.78
CA ASP A 402 23.72 -1.60 2.77
C ASP A 402 23.17 -2.39 3.98
N ASN A 403 23.41 -3.70 4.06
CA ASN A 403 22.92 -4.49 5.19
C ASN A 403 23.93 -4.51 6.35
N PRO A 404 23.47 -4.23 7.59
CA PRO A 404 24.30 -4.38 8.79
C PRO A 404 24.89 -5.79 8.88
N PRO A 405 26.06 -5.97 9.51
CA PRO A 405 26.67 -7.30 9.72
C PRO A 405 25.73 -8.34 10.35
N ALA A 406 24.78 -7.90 11.18
CA ALA A 406 23.75 -8.73 11.78
C ALA A 406 22.77 -9.31 10.73
N ALA A 407 22.38 -8.53 9.73
CA ALA A 407 21.49 -8.99 8.65
C ALA A 407 22.20 -10.01 7.74
N ARG A 408 23.51 -9.86 7.52
CA ARG A 408 24.33 -10.87 6.80
C ARG A 408 24.43 -12.18 7.58
N ARG A 409 24.62 -12.12 8.90
CA ARG A 409 24.64 -13.31 9.78
C ARG A 409 23.27 -13.99 9.79
N LEU A 410 22.18 -13.22 9.82
CA LEU A 410 20.83 -13.74 9.73
C LEU A 410 20.55 -14.39 8.39
N ALA A 411 20.91 -13.76 7.27
CA ALA A 411 20.81 -14.33 5.94
C ALA A 411 21.58 -15.65 5.80
N ASN A 412 22.79 -15.74 6.40
CA ASN A 412 23.58 -16.96 6.40
C ASN A 412 22.98 -18.07 7.28
N ARG A 413 22.39 -17.75 8.45
CA ARG A 413 21.66 -18.73 9.28
C ARG A 413 20.38 -19.22 8.61
N LEU A 414 19.70 -18.35 7.89
CA LEU A 414 18.45 -18.67 7.17
C LEU A 414 18.69 -19.49 5.92
N ARG A 415 19.91 -19.49 5.33
CA ARG A 415 20.28 -20.43 4.27
C ARG A 415 20.15 -21.90 4.69
N GLN A 416 20.20 -22.18 6.00
CA GLN A 416 20.06 -23.55 6.55
C GLN A 416 18.59 -23.91 6.86
N ARG A 417 17.69 -22.94 6.96
CA ARG A 417 16.25 -23.14 7.13
C ARG A 417 15.53 -22.37 6.03
N ARG A 418 14.79 -23.06 5.16
CA ARG A 418 14.07 -22.50 4.00
C ARG A 418 12.55 -22.38 4.26
N PRO A 419 12.09 -21.64 5.30
CA PRO A 419 10.68 -21.61 5.67
C PRO A 419 9.79 -20.97 4.62
N TRP A 420 10.36 -20.23 3.68
CA TRP A 420 9.64 -19.58 2.56
C TRP A 420 9.67 -20.37 1.25
N SER A 421 10.27 -21.56 1.21
CA SER A 421 10.17 -22.41 0.02
C SER A 421 8.76 -22.94 -0.16
N VAL A 422 8.35 -23.12 -1.42
CA VAL A 422 7.01 -23.62 -1.74
C VAL A 422 6.87 -25.08 -1.31
N ASP A 423 5.87 -25.34 -0.49
CA ASP A 423 5.43 -26.71 -0.17
C ASP A 423 4.32 -27.11 -1.16
N ARG A 424 4.71 -27.86 -2.19
CA ARG A 424 3.79 -28.35 -3.23
C ARG A 424 2.66 -29.22 -2.70
N THR A 425 2.86 -29.90 -1.54
CA THR A 425 1.81 -30.74 -0.95
C THR A 425 0.68 -29.94 -0.34
N ARG A 426 0.92 -28.67 -0.05
CA ARG A 426 -0.12 -27.72 0.42
C ARG A 426 -0.90 -27.12 -0.74
N ILE A 427 -0.29 -27.01 -1.93
CA ILE A 427 -0.88 -26.28 -3.05
C ILE A 427 -1.41 -27.17 -4.16
N LEU A 428 -1.09 -28.48 -4.15
CA LEU A 428 -1.50 -29.46 -5.15
C LEU A 428 -1.91 -30.76 -4.47
N THR A 429 -3.00 -31.39 -4.96
CA THR A 429 -3.42 -32.70 -4.52
C THR A 429 -2.47 -33.80 -5.04
N PRO A 430 -2.51 -35.02 -4.48
CA PRO A 430 -1.73 -36.15 -5.01
C PRO A 430 -2.02 -36.46 -6.48
N GLU A 431 -3.27 -36.33 -6.91
CA GLU A 431 -3.72 -36.56 -8.29
C GLU A 431 -3.12 -35.52 -9.23
N GLU A 432 -3.24 -34.23 -8.88
CA GLU A 432 -2.67 -33.12 -9.65
C GLU A 432 -1.14 -33.22 -9.81
N ARG A 433 -0.43 -33.81 -8.84
CA ARG A 433 1.02 -34.01 -8.92
C ARG A 433 1.44 -35.19 -9.79
N ARG A 434 0.53 -36.10 -10.14
CA ARG A 434 0.85 -37.31 -10.94
C ARG A 434 0.45 -37.17 -12.40
N ASP A 435 -0.58 -36.38 -12.68
CA ASP A 435 -1.09 -36.16 -14.03
C ASP A 435 -0.66 -34.77 -14.54
N ARG A 436 -0.02 -34.73 -15.71
CA ARG A 436 0.54 -33.49 -16.28
C ARG A 436 -0.52 -32.48 -16.67
N ASP A 437 -1.65 -32.95 -17.21
CA ASP A 437 -2.72 -32.04 -17.63
C ASP A 437 -3.45 -31.49 -16.41
N ALA A 438 -3.70 -32.31 -15.39
CA ALA A 438 -4.24 -31.88 -14.11
C ALA A 438 -3.29 -30.87 -13.41
N LEU A 439 -1.97 -31.13 -13.42
CA LEU A 439 -0.97 -30.22 -12.88
C LEU A 439 -1.00 -28.86 -13.58
N ILE A 440 -0.98 -28.85 -14.92
CA ILE A 440 -1.02 -27.61 -15.72
C ILE A 440 -2.29 -26.81 -15.40
N ALA A 441 -3.45 -27.48 -15.37
CA ALA A 441 -4.73 -26.84 -15.06
C ALA A 441 -4.75 -26.26 -13.64
N ALA A 442 -4.32 -27.03 -12.64
CA ALA A 442 -4.26 -26.60 -11.25
C ALA A 442 -3.34 -25.41 -11.03
N LEU A 443 -2.12 -25.43 -11.64
CA LEU A 443 -1.18 -24.34 -11.56
C LEU A 443 -1.68 -23.09 -12.29
N ALA A 444 -2.30 -23.21 -13.45
CA ALA A 444 -2.90 -22.09 -14.18
C ALA A 444 -4.02 -21.45 -13.36
N LYS A 445 -4.94 -22.24 -12.81
CA LYS A 445 -6.02 -21.79 -11.95
C LYS A 445 -5.51 -21.06 -10.70
N ARG A 446 -4.43 -21.54 -10.09
CA ARG A 446 -3.83 -20.94 -8.88
C ARG A 446 -3.06 -19.66 -9.20
N LEU A 447 -2.13 -19.70 -10.14
CA LEU A 447 -1.16 -18.63 -10.36
C LEU A 447 -1.69 -17.54 -11.29
N LEU A 448 -2.43 -17.91 -12.35
CA LEU A 448 -2.95 -16.97 -13.34
C LEU A 448 -4.44 -16.68 -13.14
N GLN A 449 -5.15 -17.56 -12.39
CA GLN A 449 -6.60 -17.46 -12.15
C GLN A 449 -7.38 -17.40 -13.47
N SER A 450 -6.89 -18.12 -14.46
CA SER A 450 -7.42 -18.23 -15.81
C SER A 450 -6.88 -19.48 -16.49
N GLU A 451 -7.46 -19.81 -17.62
CA GLU A 451 -6.88 -20.81 -18.52
C GLU A 451 -5.63 -20.27 -19.21
N LEU A 452 -4.72 -21.19 -19.51
CA LEU A 452 -3.56 -20.90 -20.35
C LEU A 452 -3.97 -20.81 -21.82
N LYS A 453 -3.33 -19.94 -22.57
CA LYS A 453 -3.40 -19.95 -24.04
C LYS A 453 -2.79 -21.27 -24.57
N ASP A 454 -3.29 -21.77 -25.69
CA ASP A 454 -2.84 -23.05 -26.26
C ASP A 454 -1.32 -23.14 -26.40
N LYS A 455 -0.68 -22.09 -26.90
CA LYS A 455 0.79 -22.00 -27.02
C LYS A 455 1.53 -22.12 -25.69
N GLN A 456 0.99 -21.50 -24.64
CA GLN A 456 1.58 -21.57 -23.29
C GLN A 456 1.37 -22.95 -22.67
N LYS A 457 0.18 -23.53 -22.87
CA LYS A 457 -0.15 -24.89 -22.42
C LYS A 457 0.78 -25.90 -23.11
N ALA A 458 0.97 -25.79 -24.43
CA ALA A 458 1.84 -26.65 -25.18
C ALA A 458 3.32 -26.54 -24.71
N ALA A 459 3.84 -25.33 -24.54
CA ALA A 459 5.20 -25.11 -24.05
C ALA A 459 5.45 -25.67 -22.64
N LEU A 460 4.47 -25.50 -21.74
CA LEU A 460 4.56 -26.05 -20.38
C LEU A 460 4.46 -27.58 -20.39
N ARG A 461 3.64 -28.14 -21.29
CA ARG A 461 3.53 -29.59 -21.47
C ARG A 461 4.85 -30.16 -22.02
N GLU A 462 5.42 -29.56 -23.03
CA GLU A 462 6.74 -29.95 -23.61
C GLU A 462 7.82 -29.92 -22.52
N TYR A 463 7.88 -28.87 -21.70
CA TYR A 463 8.79 -28.82 -20.57
C TYR A 463 8.62 -30.03 -19.65
N LEU A 464 7.40 -30.32 -19.21
CA LEU A 464 7.12 -31.43 -18.30
C LEU A 464 7.37 -32.80 -18.92
N ASP A 465 7.14 -32.96 -20.22
CA ASP A 465 7.41 -34.20 -20.96
C ASP A 465 8.91 -34.46 -21.10
N SER A 466 9.72 -33.41 -21.22
CA SER A 466 11.17 -33.51 -21.31
C SER A 466 11.85 -33.99 -20.03
N GLN A 467 11.17 -33.89 -18.87
CA GLN A 467 11.72 -34.26 -17.57
C GLN A 467 11.56 -35.76 -17.23
N GLY A 468 10.82 -36.54 -18.01
CA GLY A 468 10.55 -37.95 -17.73
C GLY A 468 9.49 -38.16 -16.62
N ALA A 469 9.83 -38.88 -15.55
CA ALA A 469 8.93 -39.00 -14.38
C ALA A 469 8.91 -37.69 -13.60
N LEU A 470 7.72 -37.17 -13.35
CA LEU A 470 7.56 -35.92 -12.60
C LEU A 470 8.13 -36.04 -11.17
N ASP A 471 9.11 -35.23 -10.88
CA ASP A 471 9.61 -35.05 -9.53
C ASP A 471 9.22 -33.68 -8.95
N ASP A 472 9.70 -33.44 -7.75
CA ASP A 472 9.41 -32.23 -7.00
C ASP A 472 10.05 -30.99 -7.61
N GLN A 473 11.23 -31.14 -8.24
CA GLN A 473 11.95 -30.03 -8.87
C GLN A 473 11.27 -29.63 -10.18
N ASP A 474 10.70 -30.58 -10.90
CA ASP A 474 9.95 -30.33 -12.13
C ASP A 474 8.68 -29.53 -11.87
N ILE A 475 7.97 -29.86 -10.78
CA ILE A 475 6.78 -29.10 -10.33
C ILE A 475 7.18 -27.68 -9.94
N LEU A 476 8.25 -27.49 -9.18
CA LEU A 476 8.76 -26.16 -8.83
C LEU A 476 9.24 -25.39 -10.06
N GLY A 477 9.83 -26.07 -11.04
CA GLY A 477 10.20 -25.52 -12.33
C GLY A 477 8.99 -25.00 -13.11
N ALA A 478 7.90 -25.77 -13.15
CA ALA A 478 6.64 -25.37 -13.79
C ALA A 478 6.02 -24.12 -13.10
N ILE A 479 6.03 -24.08 -11.77
CA ILE A 479 5.57 -22.90 -10.99
C ILE A 479 6.41 -21.67 -11.37
N ARG A 480 7.74 -21.78 -11.39
CA ARG A 480 8.64 -20.70 -11.79
C ARG A 480 8.37 -20.23 -13.22
N LEU A 481 8.17 -21.13 -14.17
CA LEU A 481 7.88 -20.78 -15.57
C LEU A 481 6.59 -19.97 -15.67
N LEU A 482 5.51 -20.38 -15.00
CA LEU A 482 4.26 -19.63 -14.97
C LEU A 482 4.41 -18.27 -14.32
N MET A 483 5.15 -18.16 -13.21
CA MET A 483 5.43 -16.88 -12.55
C MET A 483 6.30 -15.94 -13.39
N SER A 484 6.99 -16.47 -14.40
CA SER A 484 7.80 -15.70 -15.35
C SER A 484 6.99 -15.20 -16.55
N THR A 485 5.71 -15.56 -16.67
CA THR A 485 4.86 -15.08 -17.77
C THR A 485 4.43 -13.64 -17.57
N PRO A 486 4.14 -12.89 -18.65
CA PRO A 486 3.56 -11.55 -18.57
C PRO A 486 2.22 -11.54 -17.80
N GLU A 487 1.40 -12.57 -17.99
CA GLU A 487 0.10 -12.71 -17.33
C GLU A 487 0.22 -12.76 -15.80
N TYR A 488 1.28 -13.36 -15.28
CA TYR A 488 1.52 -13.37 -13.83
C TYR A 488 1.85 -11.99 -13.26
N GLN A 489 2.37 -11.07 -14.07
CA GLN A 489 2.69 -9.70 -13.65
C GLN A 489 1.43 -8.84 -13.50
N LEU A 490 0.27 -9.33 -13.94
CA LEU A 490 -1.00 -8.62 -13.96
C LEU A 490 -1.96 -9.11 -12.85
N ALA A 491 -2.89 -8.21 -12.47
CA ALA A 491 -3.94 -8.46 -11.48
C ALA A 491 -5.31 -8.05 -12.03
#